data_4a746b33bf761660e978e7ae66547df1
#
_entry.id   4a746b33bf761660e978e7ae66547df1
#
_cell.length_a   1.000
_cell.length_b   1.000
_cell.length_c   1.000
_cell.angle_alpha   90.00
_cell.angle_beta   90.00
_cell.angle_gamma   90.00
#
_symmetry.space_group_name_H-M   'P 1'
#
loop_
_entity.id
_entity.type
_entity.pdbx_description
1 polymer ?
#
loop_
_entity_poly.entity_id
_entity_poly.type
_entity_poly.pdbx_seq_one_letter_code
_entity_poly.pdbx_strand_id
1 'polypeptide(L)'
;DAAGNLYFGRNLDWCESYGEGVVITPRGASIPTQFLGSLSPEHACVGMGIVVGGVPCYFDCANEAGLAIAGLNFPGYAQFAEAPEEGAVNVAAYEFPLWVAASFSTVAEVREALKGVVIVAKAPSEGYGVAQLHWLVGDGKESIVIECQADGMHVYDDGLDVLTNQPPFPWHTENVRNYMHIE
;
A
#
# COMPACT_ATOMS: atom_id res chain seq x y z
N ASP A 1 -9.78 -19.60 1.22
CA ASP A 1 -9.83 -21.07 1.35
C ASP A 1 -11.14 -21.65 0.81
N ALA A 2 -11.28 -22.98 0.86
CA ALA A 2 -12.49 -23.67 0.41
C ALA A 2 -13.76 -23.31 1.20
N ALA A 3 -13.63 -22.70 2.37
CA ALA A 3 -14.74 -22.19 3.18
C ALA A 3 -15.13 -20.73 2.83
N GLY A 4 -14.47 -20.13 1.86
CA GLY A 4 -14.69 -18.75 1.45
C GLY A 4 -14.01 -17.70 2.32
N ASN A 5 -13.09 -18.10 3.21
CA ASN A 5 -12.34 -17.14 4.00
C ASN A 5 -11.18 -16.56 3.17
N LEU A 6 -11.00 -15.24 3.25
CA LEU A 6 -9.84 -14.54 2.70
C LEU A 6 -8.73 -14.50 3.76
N TYR A 7 -7.52 -14.78 3.34
CA TYR A 7 -6.31 -14.61 4.15
C TYR A 7 -5.37 -13.67 3.41
N PHE A 8 -4.95 -12.61 4.07
CA PHE A 8 -3.92 -11.70 3.60
C PHE A 8 -2.72 -11.82 4.54
N GLY A 9 -1.56 -12.11 4.00
CA GLY A 9 -0.36 -12.34 4.79
C GLY A 9 0.84 -11.61 4.21
N ARG A 10 1.75 -11.20 5.10
CA ARG A 10 3.00 -10.54 4.73
C ARG A 10 4.14 -11.05 5.61
N ASN A 11 5.29 -11.30 5.00
CA ASN A 11 6.55 -11.50 5.70
C ASN A 11 7.31 -10.17 5.77
N LEU A 12 7.57 -9.67 6.97
CA LEU A 12 8.44 -8.52 7.20
C LEU A 12 9.83 -9.02 7.55
N ASP A 13 10.72 -9.02 6.57
CA ASP A 13 12.13 -9.39 6.73
C ASP A 13 12.99 -8.12 6.62
N TRP A 14 13.32 -7.55 7.78
CA TRP A 14 14.11 -6.32 7.88
C TRP A 14 15.16 -6.44 8.99
N CYS A 15 16.32 -5.82 8.80
CA CYS A 15 17.44 -5.96 9.72
C CYS A 15 17.32 -5.10 10.98
N GLU A 16 16.39 -4.17 11.02
CA GLU A 16 16.20 -3.24 12.14
C GLU A 16 14.71 -3.14 12.49
N SER A 17 14.41 -2.94 13.79
CA SER A 17 13.06 -2.64 14.25
C SER A 17 12.88 -1.13 14.35
N TYR A 18 11.73 -0.64 13.88
CA TYR A 18 11.28 0.73 14.06
C TYR A 18 10.41 0.90 15.33
N GLY A 19 10.29 -0.14 16.14
CA GLY A 19 9.34 -0.20 17.25
C GLY A 19 7.92 -0.45 16.76
N GLU A 20 7.80 -1.16 15.64
CA GLU A 20 6.53 -1.53 15.02
C GLU A 20 5.66 -2.37 15.95
N GLY A 21 4.37 -2.19 15.84
CA GLY A 21 3.36 -2.92 16.59
C GLY A 21 2.04 -2.96 15.86
N VAL A 22 1.08 -3.64 16.47
CA VAL A 22 -0.30 -3.63 15.95
C VAL A 22 -0.90 -2.25 16.20
N VAL A 23 -1.32 -1.59 15.12
CA VAL A 23 -1.98 -0.29 15.13
C VAL A 23 -3.43 -0.48 14.72
N ILE A 24 -4.34 0.15 15.46
CA ILE A 24 -5.77 0.17 15.14
C ILE A 24 -6.18 1.62 14.87
N THR A 25 -6.81 1.84 13.72
CA THR A 25 -7.38 3.13 13.33
C THR A 25 -8.90 3.02 13.39
N PRO A 26 -9.56 3.69 14.35
CA PRO A 26 -11.02 3.65 14.44
C PRO A 26 -11.70 4.40 13.29
N ARG A 27 -12.89 3.94 12.91
CA ARG A 27 -13.79 4.67 12.02
C ARG A 27 -14.09 6.07 12.59
N GLY A 28 -14.09 7.08 11.73
CA GLY A 28 -14.42 8.46 12.12
C GLY A 28 -13.33 9.18 12.94
N ALA A 29 -12.16 8.57 13.16
CA ALA A 29 -11.03 9.28 13.76
C ALA A 29 -10.63 10.48 12.87
N SER A 30 -10.09 11.53 13.47
CA SER A 30 -9.53 12.65 12.71
C SER A 30 -8.01 12.51 12.68
N ILE A 31 -7.46 12.16 11.52
CA ILE A 31 -6.04 11.92 11.35
C ILE A 31 -5.44 13.03 10.49
N PRO A 32 -4.47 13.80 10.99
CA PRO A 32 -3.80 14.83 10.19
C PRO A 32 -3.05 14.16 9.03
N THR A 33 -3.14 14.73 7.84
CA THR A 33 -2.43 14.26 6.66
C THR A 33 -1.60 15.37 6.03
N GLN A 34 -0.58 14.97 5.28
CA GLN A 34 0.35 15.92 4.67
C GLN A 34 -0.31 16.82 3.63
N PHE A 35 -1.24 16.28 2.84
CA PHE A 35 -1.81 16.98 1.69
C PHE A 35 -3.35 17.07 1.71
N LEU A 36 -4.03 16.19 2.43
CA LEU A 36 -5.49 16.14 2.45
C LEU A 36 -6.10 16.93 3.63
N GLY A 37 -5.23 17.57 4.44
CA GLY A 37 -5.64 18.27 5.66
C GLY A 37 -5.96 17.27 6.79
N SER A 38 -7.10 16.63 6.74
CA SER A 38 -7.49 15.58 7.70
C SER A 38 -8.20 14.45 6.98
N LEU A 39 -7.79 13.22 7.28
CA LEU A 39 -8.46 12.00 6.86
C LEU A 39 -9.41 11.54 7.99
N SER A 40 -10.67 11.31 7.64
CA SER A 40 -11.64 10.67 8.53
C SER A 40 -11.94 9.27 7.97
N PRO A 41 -11.43 8.19 8.59
CA PRO A 41 -11.64 6.84 8.08
C PRO A 41 -13.12 6.47 7.97
N GLU A 42 -13.52 6.01 6.80
CA GLU A 42 -14.84 5.42 6.57
C GLU A 42 -14.90 3.99 7.11
N HIS A 43 -13.75 3.32 7.14
CA HIS A 43 -13.57 1.97 7.66
C HIS A 43 -12.54 1.93 8.79
N ALA A 44 -12.82 1.14 9.82
CA ALA A 44 -11.81 0.83 10.81
C ALA A 44 -10.72 -0.06 10.19
N CYS A 45 -9.45 0.23 10.53
CA CYS A 45 -8.30 -0.49 9.99
C CYS A 45 -7.47 -1.08 11.13
N VAL A 46 -6.83 -2.20 10.84
CA VAL A 46 -5.84 -2.84 11.73
C VAL A 46 -4.66 -3.34 10.90
N GLY A 47 -3.46 -3.21 11.41
CA GLY A 47 -2.26 -3.68 10.71
C GLY A 47 -1.00 -3.51 11.53
N MET A 48 0.13 -3.89 10.94
CA MET A 48 1.46 -3.63 11.49
C MET A 48 1.97 -2.28 11.01
N GLY A 49 2.53 -1.50 11.94
CA GLY A 49 3.07 -0.19 11.60
C GLY A 49 3.61 0.53 12.81
N ILE A 50 3.91 1.80 12.61
CA ILE A 50 4.32 2.74 13.65
C ILE A 50 3.37 3.93 13.64
N VAL A 51 3.36 4.72 14.72
CA VAL A 51 2.62 5.98 14.77
C VAL A 51 3.60 7.13 14.89
N VAL A 52 3.61 8.01 13.91
CA VAL A 52 4.49 9.18 13.87
C VAL A 52 3.65 10.45 13.82
N GLY A 53 3.81 11.32 14.81
CA GLY A 53 3.05 12.58 14.86
C GLY A 53 1.52 12.39 14.91
N GLY A 54 1.05 11.26 15.42
CA GLY A 54 -0.39 10.92 15.47
C GLY A 54 -0.92 10.29 14.18
N VAL A 55 -0.05 10.05 13.18
CA VAL A 55 -0.39 9.41 11.92
C VAL A 55 0.02 7.94 11.95
N PRO A 56 -0.89 6.98 11.74
CA PRO A 56 -0.56 5.60 11.50
C PRO A 56 0.23 5.43 10.19
N CYS A 57 1.46 4.96 10.28
CA CYS A 57 2.30 4.61 9.14
C CYS A 57 2.31 3.09 9.02
N TYR A 58 1.37 2.54 8.28
CA TYR A 58 1.21 1.10 8.12
C TYR A 58 2.24 0.51 7.16
N PHE A 59 2.83 -0.60 7.56
CA PHE A 59 3.61 -1.48 6.67
C PHE A 59 2.69 -2.39 5.87
N ASP A 60 1.65 -2.87 6.55
CA ASP A 60 0.49 -3.58 6.00
C ASP A 60 -0.72 -3.29 6.87
N CYS A 61 -1.90 -3.31 6.30
CA CYS A 61 -3.15 -3.21 7.03
C CYS A 61 -4.33 -3.79 6.25
N ALA A 62 -5.37 -4.12 6.99
CA ALA A 62 -6.66 -4.49 6.44
C ALA A 62 -7.76 -3.67 7.10
N ASN A 63 -8.87 -3.49 6.40
CA ASN A 63 -10.05 -2.83 6.94
C ASN A 63 -11.20 -3.82 7.19
N GLU A 64 -12.21 -3.33 7.89
CA GLU A 64 -13.40 -4.12 8.25
C GLU A 64 -14.29 -4.50 7.05
N ALA A 65 -14.10 -3.88 5.88
CA ALA A 65 -14.79 -4.24 4.63
C ALA A 65 -14.11 -5.42 3.90
N GLY A 66 -12.90 -5.83 4.34
CA GLY A 66 -12.15 -6.93 3.76
C GLY A 66 -11.14 -6.51 2.68
N LEU A 67 -10.86 -5.21 2.54
CA LEU A 67 -9.77 -4.71 1.71
C LEU A 67 -8.47 -4.71 2.52
N ALA A 68 -7.39 -5.20 1.93
CA ALA A 68 -6.06 -5.22 2.53
C ALA A 68 -5.00 -4.63 1.60
N ILE A 69 -3.96 -4.05 2.20
CA ILE A 69 -2.80 -3.51 1.49
C ILE A 69 -1.52 -3.82 2.25
N ALA A 70 -0.44 -4.12 1.52
CA ALA A 70 0.91 -4.25 2.06
C ALA A 70 1.92 -3.55 1.16
N GLY A 71 2.89 -2.87 1.79
CA GLY A 71 4.04 -2.30 1.11
C GLY A 71 5.22 -3.26 1.15
N LEU A 72 5.91 -3.43 0.02
CA LEU A 72 7.10 -4.24 -0.12
C LEU A 72 8.25 -3.40 -0.67
N ASN A 73 9.49 -3.79 -0.39
CA ASN A 73 10.67 -3.07 -0.85
C ASN A 73 10.79 -3.07 -2.37
N PHE A 74 11.00 -1.87 -2.92
CA PHE A 74 11.15 -1.64 -4.36
C PHE A 74 12.34 -0.70 -4.67
N PRO A 75 13.51 -0.91 -4.01
CA PRO A 75 14.66 -0.02 -4.16
C PRO A 75 15.20 -0.01 -5.58
N GLY A 76 15.58 1.19 -6.03
CA GLY A 76 16.10 1.42 -7.37
C GLY A 76 15.05 1.56 -8.47
N TYR A 77 13.79 1.27 -8.17
CA TYR A 77 12.66 1.41 -9.11
C TYR A 77 11.61 2.40 -8.62
N ALA A 78 11.31 2.41 -7.30
CA ALA A 78 10.32 3.32 -6.74
C ALA A 78 10.69 4.78 -7.01
N GLN A 79 9.79 5.50 -7.68
CA GLN A 79 9.93 6.93 -7.96
C GLN A 79 8.59 7.62 -7.76
N PHE A 80 8.48 8.36 -6.66
CA PHE A 80 7.30 9.15 -6.33
C PHE A 80 7.48 10.59 -6.82
N ALA A 81 6.37 11.33 -6.96
CA ALA A 81 6.41 12.74 -7.33
C ALA A 81 7.17 13.56 -6.28
N GLU A 82 8.02 14.47 -6.71
CA GLU A 82 8.80 15.34 -5.81
C GLU A 82 7.94 16.40 -5.12
N ALA A 83 6.83 16.79 -5.76
CA ALA A 83 5.90 17.81 -5.28
C ALA A 83 4.45 17.42 -5.57
N PRO A 84 3.49 17.96 -4.81
CA PRO A 84 2.07 17.77 -5.10
C PRO A 84 1.69 18.41 -6.44
N GLU A 85 0.73 17.81 -7.13
CA GLU A 85 0.17 18.27 -8.40
C GLU A 85 -1.17 18.98 -8.17
N GLU A 86 -1.34 20.15 -8.79
CA GLU A 86 -2.59 20.91 -8.70
C GLU A 86 -3.75 20.18 -9.40
N GLY A 87 -4.88 20.05 -8.71
CA GLY A 87 -6.06 19.37 -9.23
C GLY A 87 -6.07 17.86 -9.05
N ALA A 88 -4.97 17.26 -8.57
CA ALA A 88 -4.90 15.85 -8.22
C ALA A 88 -5.14 15.60 -6.72
N VAL A 89 -5.51 14.38 -6.38
CA VAL A 89 -5.51 13.91 -5.00
C VAL A 89 -4.08 13.52 -4.63
N ASN A 90 -3.41 14.37 -3.83
CA ASN A 90 -2.05 14.14 -3.42
C ASN A 90 -2.00 13.36 -2.12
N VAL A 91 -1.27 12.26 -2.10
CA VAL A 91 -1.10 11.39 -0.93
C VAL A 91 0.38 11.19 -0.66
N ALA A 92 0.84 11.40 0.57
CA ALA A 92 2.22 11.10 0.93
C ALA A 92 2.48 9.60 0.88
N ALA A 93 3.65 9.19 0.41
CA ALA A 93 3.97 7.77 0.24
C ALA A 93 3.77 6.95 1.53
N TYR A 94 4.12 7.52 2.70
CA TYR A 94 3.94 6.86 3.99
C TYR A 94 2.48 6.78 4.46
N GLU A 95 1.59 7.64 3.93
CA GLU A 95 0.15 7.67 4.24
C GLU A 95 -0.66 6.77 3.30
N PHE A 96 -0.07 6.33 2.20
CA PHE A 96 -0.79 5.63 1.15
C PHE A 96 -1.51 4.36 1.63
N PRO A 97 -0.89 3.47 2.44
CA PRO A 97 -1.61 2.30 2.96
C PRO A 97 -2.81 2.68 3.85
N LEU A 98 -2.64 3.68 4.71
CA LEU A 98 -3.73 4.20 5.53
C LEU A 98 -4.86 4.79 4.67
N TRP A 99 -4.51 5.61 3.68
CA TRP A 99 -5.49 6.24 2.80
C TRP A 99 -6.32 5.19 2.04
N VAL A 100 -5.67 4.15 1.51
CA VAL A 100 -6.36 3.04 0.81
C VAL A 100 -7.31 2.32 1.76
N ALA A 101 -6.81 1.83 2.90
CA ALA A 101 -7.61 1.02 3.81
C ALA A 101 -8.71 1.84 4.51
N ALA A 102 -8.47 3.13 4.78
CA ALA A 102 -9.43 4.00 5.44
C ALA A 102 -10.58 4.45 4.54
N SER A 103 -10.36 4.53 3.21
CA SER A 103 -11.28 5.21 2.29
C SER A 103 -12.07 4.26 1.38
N PHE A 104 -11.61 3.03 1.15
CA PHE A 104 -12.18 2.13 0.14
C PHE A 104 -12.60 0.79 0.72
N SER A 105 -13.60 0.17 0.08
CA SER A 105 -14.10 -1.16 0.45
C SER A 105 -13.60 -2.26 -0.50
N THR A 106 -13.21 -1.91 -1.72
CA THR A 106 -12.89 -2.86 -2.79
C THR A 106 -11.69 -2.43 -3.62
N VAL A 107 -11.02 -3.40 -4.24
CA VAL A 107 -9.95 -3.15 -5.21
C VAL A 107 -10.46 -2.32 -6.40
N ALA A 108 -11.70 -2.55 -6.85
CA ALA A 108 -12.29 -1.79 -7.95
C ALA A 108 -12.40 -0.29 -7.63
N GLU A 109 -12.79 0.07 -6.39
CA GLU A 109 -12.82 1.47 -5.93
C GLU A 109 -11.42 2.09 -5.88
N VAL A 110 -10.43 1.34 -5.37
CA VAL A 110 -9.03 1.78 -5.35
C VAL A 110 -8.53 2.06 -6.76
N ARG A 111 -8.76 1.13 -7.69
CA ARG A 111 -8.37 1.27 -9.10
C ARG A 111 -8.95 2.52 -9.76
N GLU A 112 -10.21 2.82 -9.48
CA GLU A 112 -10.86 4.04 -10.01
C GLU A 112 -10.24 5.31 -9.41
N ALA A 113 -10.04 5.32 -8.09
CA ALA A 113 -9.44 6.46 -7.39
C ALA A 113 -8.02 6.76 -7.86
N LEU A 114 -7.21 5.72 -8.14
CA LEU A 114 -5.82 5.87 -8.59
C LEU A 114 -5.68 6.66 -9.90
N LYS A 115 -6.72 6.77 -10.71
CA LYS A 115 -6.68 7.59 -11.94
C LYS A 115 -6.47 9.08 -11.69
N GLY A 116 -6.77 9.57 -10.49
CA GLY A 116 -6.62 10.98 -10.11
C GLY A 116 -5.67 11.20 -8.93
N VAL A 117 -4.86 10.19 -8.57
CA VAL A 117 -3.96 10.25 -7.43
C VAL A 117 -2.52 10.48 -7.83
N VAL A 118 -1.83 11.30 -7.07
CA VAL A 118 -0.38 11.48 -7.12
C VAL A 118 0.21 11.06 -5.78
N ILE A 119 1.10 10.07 -5.79
CA ILE A 119 1.87 9.66 -4.62
C ILE A 119 3.12 10.52 -4.54
N VAL A 120 3.25 11.29 -3.44
CA VAL A 120 4.31 12.27 -3.25
C VAL A 120 5.40 11.72 -2.34
N ALA A 121 6.66 11.93 -2.73
CA ALA A 121 7.85 11.56 -1.97
C ALA A 121 7.94 12.36 -0.67
N LYS A 122 7.35 11.83 0.39
CA LYS A 122 7.36 12.47 1.71
C LYS A 122 7.64 11.42 2.78
N ALA A 123 8.55 11.74 3.69
CA ALA A 123 8.83 10.96 4.89
C ALA A 123 7.89 11.38 6.03
N PRO A 124 7.58 10.50 7.00
CA PRO A 124 6.70 10.82 8.12
C PRO A 124 7.30 11.85 9.08
N SER A 125 8.63 11.93 9.17
CA SER A 125 9.35 12.98 9.90
C SER A 125 10.80 13.05 9.44
N GLU A 126 11.57 14.05 9.94
CA GLU A 126 13.00 14.22 9.61
C GLU A 126 13.91 13.03 10.00
N GLY A 127 13.47 12.20 10.95
CA GLY A 127 14.21 10.99 11.37
C GLY A 127 14.03 9.79 10.45
N TYR A 128 13.16 9.86 9.46
CA TYR A 128 12.85 8.78 8.53
C TYR A 128 13.15 9.20 7.09
N GLY A 129 13.58 8.23 6.28
CA GLY A 129 13.64 8.39 4.83
C GLY A 129 12.29 8.15 4.16
N VAL A 130 12.18 8.49 2.88
CA VAL A 130 11.07 8.05 2.04
C VAL A 130 11.29 6.58 1.71
N ALA A 131 10.42 5.71 2.20
CA ALA A 131 10.49 4.28 1.93
C ALA A 131 10.23 4.03 0.44
N GLN A 132 11.15 3.33 -0.22
CA GLN A 132 11.01 2.93 -1.62
C GLN A 132 10.18 1.65 -1.69
N LEU A 133 8.87 1.81 -1.87
CA LEU A 133 7.90 0.72 -1.82
C LEU A 133 7.10 0.62 -3.12
N HIS A 134 6.57 -0.58 -3.36
CA HIS A 134 5.41 -0.85 -4.19
C HIS A 134 4.38 -1.61 -3.33
N TRP A 135 3.15 -1.73 -3.79
CA TRP A 135 2.06 -2.22 -2.95
C TRP A 135 1.26 -3.31 -3.63
N LEU A 136 0.90 -4.33 -2.83
CA LEU A 136 -0.17 -5.28 -3.13
C LEU A 136 -1.44 -4.81 -2.43
N VAL A 137 -2.53 -4.69 -3.17
CA VAL A 137 -3.87 -4.43 -2.65
C VAL A 137 -4.78 -5.57 -3.06
N GLY A 138 -5.51 -6.13 -2.12
CA GLY A 138 -6.40 -7.26 -2.39
C GLY A 138 -7.69 -7.22 -1.60
N ASP A 139 -8.75 -7.80 -2.18
CA ASP A 139 -10.02 -8.06 -1.54
C ASP A 139 -10.46 -9.52 -1.79
N GLY A 140 -11.70 -9.86 -1.49
CA GLY A 140 -12.22 -11.22 -1.70
C GLY A 140 -12.44 -11.63 -3.16
N LYS A 141 -12.13 -10.77 -4.14
CA LYS A 141 -12.41 -11.00 -5.56
C LYS A 141 -11.20 -10.87 -6.45
N GLU A 142 -10.34 -9.90 -6.18
CA GLU A 142 -9.19 -9.58 -7.03
C GLU A 142 -8.06 -8.97 -6.19
N SER A 143 -6.87 -8.94 -6.78
CA SER A 143 -5.73 -8.20 -6.28
C SER A 143 -5.04 -7.41 -7.39
N ILE A 144 -4.39 -6.32 -7.00
CA ILE A 144 -3.61 -5.45 -7.87
C ILE A 144 -2.26 -5.12 -7.25
N VAL A 145 -1.28 -4.91 -8.13
CA VAL A 145 0.03 -4.37 -7.76
C VAL A 145 0.12 -2.93 -8.25
N ILE A 146 0.57 -2.05 -7.37
CA ILE A 146 0.75 -0.62 -7.64
C ILE A 146 2.24 -0.29 -7.55
N GLU A 147 2.81 0.20 -8.65
CA GLU A 147 4.20 0.59 -8.77
C GLU A 147 4.33 2.01 -9.32
N CYS A 148 4.99 2.89 -8.58
CA CYS A 148 5.40 4.19 -9.10
C CYS A 148 6.84 4.08 -9.61
N GLN A 149 7.03 4.28 -10.91
CA GLN A 149 8.31 4.18 -11.59
C GLN A 149 8.64 5.48 -12.32
N ALA A 150 9.82 5.54 -12.98
CA ALA A 150 10.30 6.74 -13.68
C ALA A 150 9.36 7.24 -14.78
N ASP A 151 8.57 6.34 -15.37
CA ASP A 151 7.61 6.62 -16.43
C ASP A 151 6.16 6.78 -15.94
N GLY A 152 5.95 6.73 -14.62
CA GLY A 152 4.66 6.97 -13.99
C GLY A 152 4.18 5.86 -13.05
N MET A 153 2.90 5.95 -12.67
CA MET A 153 2.23 4.96 -11.86
C MET A 153 1.67 3.85 -12.75
N HIS A 154 2.02 2.61 -12.41
CA HIS A 154 1.51 1.40 -13.03
C HIS A 154 0.59 0.66 -12.06
N VAL A 155 -0.53 0.17 -12.57
CA VAL A 155 -1.47 -0.66 -11.83
C VAL A 155 -1.67 -1.95 -12.62
N TYR A 156 -1.20 -3.05 -12.06
CA TYR A 156 -1.26 -4.38 -12.69
C TYR A 156 -2.31 -5.25 -12.03
N ASP A 157 -3.01 -6.06 -12.83
CA ASP A 157 -3.83 -7.14 -12.30
C ASP A 157 -2.91 -8.26 -11.80
N ASP A 158 -3.09 -8.66 -10.53
CA ASP A 158 -2.30 -9.74 -9.95
C ASP A 158 -3.07 -11.06 -9.96
N GLY A 159 -2.92 -11.80 -11.04
CA GLY A 159 -3.54 -13.13 -11.17
C GLY A 159 -2.86 -14.24 -10.36
N LEU A 160 -1.82 -13.90 -9.58
CA LEU A 160 -1.09 -14.84 -8.74
C LEU A 160 -1.39 -14.63 -7.25
N ASP A 161 -1.99 -13.49 -6.90
CA ASP A 161 -2.24 -13.04 -5.52
C ASP A 161 -0.95 -13.01 -4.66
N VAL A 162 0.18 -12.68 -5.30
CA VAL A 162 1.50 -12.69 -4.67
C VAL A 162 2.37 -11.56 -5.20
N LEU A 163 2.94 -10.78 -4.29
CA LEU A 163 3.98 -9.79 -4.59
C LEU A 163 5.23 -10.09 -3.76
N THR A 164 6.39 -9.97 -4.38
CA THR A 164 7.71 -9.97 -3.72
C THR A 164 8.38 -8.61 -3.89
N ASN A 165 9.60 -8.42 -3.36
CA ASN A 165 10.38 -7.21 -3.58
C ASN A 165 10.72 -7.03 -5.07
N GLN A 166 11.55 -6.02 -5.41
CA GLN A 166 12.01 -5.80 -6.79
C GLN A 166 12.55 -7.09 -7.46
N PRO A 167 12.58 -7.16 -8.80
CA PRO A 167 12.31 -6.11 -9.79
C PRO A 167 10.81 -5.87 -10.04
N PRO A 168 10.41 -5.05 -11.06
CA PRO A 168 9.00 -4.75 -11.33
C PRO A 168 8.13 -5.97 -11.58
N PHE A 169 6.85 -5.87 -11.24
CA PHE A 169 5.87 -6.97 -11.27
C PHE A 169 5.80 -7.72 -12.62
N PRO A 170 5.87 -7.09 -13.80
CA PRO A 170 5.89 -7.83 -15.06
C PRO A 170 7.06 -8.83 -15.19
N TRP A 171 8.20 -8.53 -14.55
CA TRP A 171 9.32 -9.47 -14.52
C TRP A 171 8.96 -10.72 -13.70
N HIS A 172 8.28 -10.54 -12.56
CA HIS A 172 7.88 -11.67 -11.72
C HIS A 172 6.88 -12.57 -12.43
N THR A 173 5.89 -12.00 -13.11
CA THR A 173 4.90 -12.78 -13.86
C THR A 173 5.54 -13.58 -14.99
N GLU A 174 6.53 -13.01 -15.68
CA GLU A 174 7.28 -13.73 -16.70
C GLU A 174 8.18 -14.82 -16.10
N ASN A 175 8.85 -14.53 -14.98
CA ASN A 175 9.73 -15.47 -14.30
C ASN A 175 8.98 -16.70 -13.75
N VAL A 176 7.75 -16.55 -13.29
CA VAL A 176 6.92 -17.67 -12.79
C VAL A 176 6.75 -18.76 -13.83
N ARG A 177 6.75 -18.43 -15.12
CA ARG A 177 6.66 -19.40 -16.22
C ARG A 177 7.77 -20.46 -16.18
N ASN A 178 8.94 -20.12 -15.64
CA ASN A 178 10.05 -21.06 -15.49
C ASN A 178 9.75 -22.16 -14.47
N TYR A 179 8.77 -21.97 -13.60
CA TYR A 179 8.43 -22.85 -12.47
C TYR A 179 7.10 -23.59 -12.65
N MET A 180 6.35 -23.31 -13.72
CA MET A 180 5.02 -23.91 -13.95
C MET A 180 5.02 -25.44 -14.14
N HIS A 181 6.17 -26.05 -14.30
CA HIS A 181 6.32 -27.50 -14.50
C HIS A 181 7.01 -28.23 -13.33
N ILE A 182 7.18 -27.53 -12.20
CA ILE A 182 7.74 -28.13 -10.98
C ILE A 182 6.56 -28.69 -10.18
N GLU A 183 6.51 -30.04 -10.07
CA GLU A 183 5.56 -30.81 -9.27
C GLU A 183 6.10 -31.05 -7.84
#